data_79f3250f9a11b14cf7855ffde665c68e
#
_entry.id   79f3250f9a11b14cf7855ffde665c68e
#
_cell.length_a   1.000
_cell.length_b   1.000
_cell.length_c   1.000
_cell.angle_alpha   90.00
_cell.angle_beta   90.00
_cell.angle_gamma   90.00
#
_symmetry.space_group_name_H-M   'P 1'
#
loop_
_entity.id
_entity.type
_entity.pdbx_description
1 polymer ?
#
loop_
_entity_poly.entity_id
_entity_poly.type
_entity_poly.pdbx_seq_one_letter_code
_entity_poly.pdbx_strand_id
1 'polypeptide(L)'
;GYERETAVLEGVLDNYTSSVWKDVIDLISDIAKKPYIGNEESMRIIADHIRTAVFISADPASIKPSNTDQGYILRRLIRRAIRHAKKLEIDISSDWEQRIAKLIINKYQKYYSELTENESVVLEVLKNEKEKFNRTLEKGLREFNKVSNKDIDAETAFHLYDTYGFPIELTEELARDAKIKVDTLGFKERFKKHQELSRTASAGKFKGGLAGNSEIETKYHTATHLLNAALKVVVDKNVHQKGSNITDERMRFDFSCDHKLTDDEKQKTEDLVNEWIKEGLDVTVKEMSKS
;
A
#
# COMPACT_ATOMS: atom_id res chain seq x y z
N GLY A 1 -21.65 9.68 -20.17
CA GLY A 1 -20.50 8.81 -20.45
C GLY A 1 -20.97 7.44 -20.92
N TYR A 2 -20.08 6.66 -21.47
CA TYR A 2 -20.31 5.36 -22.10
C TYR A 2 -21.29 4.43 -21.33
N GLU A 3 -21.09 4.26 -20.05
CA GLU A 3 -21.95 3.38 -19.22
C GLU A 3 -23.41 3.81 -19.18
N ARG A 4 -23.67 5.14 -19.07
CA ARG A 4 -25.05 5.66 -19.09
C ARG A 4 -25.68 5.57 -20.47
N GLU A 5 -24.90 5.82 -21.52
CA GLU A 5 -25.36 5.67 -22.89
C GLU A 5 -25.73 4.22 -23.18
N THR A 6 -24.92 3.26 -22.76
CA THR A 6 -25.22 1.83 -22.86
C THR A 6 -26.51 1.49 -22.12
N ALA A 7 -26.67 1.95 -20.87
CA ALA A 7 -27.89 1.71 -20.11
C ALA A 7 -29.16 2.25 -20.81
N VAL A 8 -29.08 3.45 -21.40
CA VAL A 8 -30.16 4.04 -22.18
C VAL A 8 -30.47 3.22 -23.43
N LEU A 9 -29.44 2.81 -24.17
CA LEU A 9 -29.61 1.99 -25.39
C LEU A 9 -30.19 0.61 -25.10
N GLU A 10 -29.85 0.03 -23.96
CA GLU A 10 -30.39 -1.25 -23.49
C GLU A 10 -31.74 -1.13 -22.79
N GLY A 11 -32.27 0.10 -22.58
CA GLY A 11 -33.55 0.36 -21.95
C GLY A 11 -33.59 0.02 -20.46
N VAL A 12 -32.42 -0.03 -19.77
CA VAL A 12 -32.35 -0.32 -18.34
C VAL A 12 -32.24 0.97 -17.54
N LEU A 13 -32.96 1.03 -16.41
CA LEU A 13 -33.01 2.22 -15.53
C LEU A 13 -31.82 2.28 -14.57
N ASP A 14 -31.20 1.16 -14.28
CA ASP A 14 -30.05 1.05 -13.41
C ASP A 14 -28.82 0.72 -14.24
N ASN A 15 -27.83 1.60 -14.17
CA ASN A 15 -26.56 1.44 -14.89
C ASN A 15 -25.87 0.11 -14.59
N TYR A 16 -25.98 -0.38 -13.35
CA TYR A 16 -25.35 -1.64 -12.93
C TYR A 16 -26.07 -2.91 -13.40
N THR A 17 -27.25 -2.77 -14.00
CA THR A 17 -27.94 -3.89 -14.66
C THR A 17 -27.68 -3.94 -16.18
N SER A 18 -26.93 -2.97 -16.72
CA SER A 18 -26.49 -2.97 -18.11
C SER A 18 -25.42 -4.05 -18.38
N SER A 19 -25.21 -4.37 -19.65
CA SER A 19 -24.16 -5.31 -20.10
C SER A 19 -22.75 -4.95 -19.65
N VAL A 20 -22.52 -3.68 -19.33
CA VAL A 20 -21.21 -3.21 -18.80
C VAL A 20 -20.93 -3.80 -17.42
N TRP A 21 -21.93 -3.94 -16.57
CA TRP A 21 -21.76 -4.29 -15.17
C TRP A 21 -22.40 -5.62 -14.75
N LYS A 22 -23.42 -6.06 -15.51
CA LYS A 22 -24.29 -7.16 -15.12
C LYS A 22 -23.51 -8.42 -14.69
N ASP A 23 -22.52 -8.84 -15.45
CA ASP A 23 -21.71 -10.02 -15.16
C ASP A 23 -20.92 -9.88 -13.84
N VAL A 24 -20.41 -8.69 -13.55
CA VAL A 24 -19.69 -8.40 -12.29
C VAL A 24 -20.67 -8.42 -11.12
N ILE A 25 -21.84 -7.81 -11.28
CA ILE A 25 -22.90 -7.80 -10.24
C ILE A 25 -23.41 -9.22 -9.98
N ASP A 26 -23.66 -9.99 -11.04
CA ASP A 26 -24.11 -11.38 -10.93
C ASP A 26 -23.07 -12.22 -10.15
N LEU A 27 -21.77 -12.09 -10.48
CA LEU A 27 -20.71 -12.77 -9.74
C LEU A 27 -20.66 -12.36 -8.27
N ILE A 28 -20.83 -11.06 -7.95
CA ILE A 28 -20.86 -10.60 -6.55
C ILE A 28 -22.06 -11.18 -5.82
N SER A 29 -23.23 -11.20 -6.48
CA SER A 29 -24.45 -11.80 -5.95
C SER A 29 -24.27 -13.28 -5.62
N ASP A 30 -23.64 -14.03 -6.53
CA ASP A 30 -23.32 -15.46 -6.35
C ASP A 30 -22.34 -15.69 -5.19
N ILE A 31 -21.31 -14.86 -5.09
CA ILE A 31 -20.33 -14.93 -3.98
C ILE A 31 -21.00 -14.61 -2.65
N ALA A 32 -21.82 -13.58 -2.61
CA ALA A 32 -22.54 -13.15 -1.40
C ALA A 32 -23.71 -14.05 -1.04
N LYS A 33 -24.19 -14.87 -1.97
CA LYS A 33 -25.47 -15.63 -1.87
C LYS A 33 -26.64 -14.73 -1.51
N LYS A 34 -26.66 -13.52 -2.05
CA LYS A 34 -27.68 -12.48 -1.82
C LYS A 34 -28.12 -11.89 -3.16
N PRO A 35 -29.41 -11.57 -3.32
CA PRO A 35 -29.89 -10.90 -4.54
C PRO A 35 -29.32 -9.47 -4.61
N TYR A 36 -29.21 -8.95 -5.83
CA TYR A 36 -28.80 -7.56 -6.05
C TYR A 36 -29.81 -6.58 -5.44
N ILE A 37 -31.11 -6.84 -5.64
CA ILE A 37 -32.19 -6.01 -5.07
C ILE A 37 -32.15 -6.08 -3.54
N GLY A 38 -32.06 -4.92 -2.92
CA GLY A 38 -31.92 -4.74 -1.47
C GLY A 38 -30.45 -4.72 -0.99
N ASN A 39 -29.48 -4.96 -1.90
CA ASN A 39 -28.06 -4.93 -1.61
C ASN A 39 -27.27 -4.05 -2.59
N GLU A 40 -27.97 -3.20 -3.34
CA GLU A 40 -27.43 -2.45 -4.48
C GLU A 40 -26.22 -1.61 -4.10
N GLU A 41 -26.29 -0.87 -3.01
CA GLU A 41 -25.19 0.00 -2.56
C GLU A 41 -23.88 -0.77 -2.42
N SER A 42 -23.93 -1.86 -1.68
CA SER A 42 -22.71 -2.65 -1.39
C SER A 42 -22.15 -3.33 -2.63
N MET A 43 -23.02 -3.89 -3.47
CA MET A 43 -22.57 -4.58 -4.70
C MET A 43 -22.03 -3.59 -5.73
N ARG A 44 -22.64 -2.42 -5.89
CA ARG A 44 -22.12 -1.34 -6.76
C ARG A 44 -20.74 -0.85 -6.31
N ILE A 45 -20.57 -0.64 -5.00
CA ILE A 45 -19.29 -0.20 -4.44
C ILE A 45 -18.22 -1.25 -4.67
N ILE A 46 -18.49 -2.53 -4.43
CA ILE A 46 -17.54 -3.61 -4.67
C ILE A 46 -17.16 -3.65 -6.16
N ALA A 47 -18.14 -3.65 -7.05
CA ALA A 47 -17.93 -3.72 -8.49
C ALA A 47 -17.07 -2.57 -9.00
N ASP A 48 -17.45 -1.33 -8.69
CA ASP A 48 -16.75 -0.12 -9.10
C ASP A 48 -15.33 -0.04 -8.54
N HIS A 49 -15.18 -0.31 -7.25
CA HIS A 49 -13.90 -0.17 -6.56
C HIS A 49 -12.90 -1.26 -6.95
N ILE A 50 -13.34 -2.50 -7.10
CA ILE A 50 -12.45 -3.57 -7.57
C ILE A 50 -12.06 -3.32 -9.03
N ARG A 51 -12.98 -2.91 -9.92
CA ARG A 51 -12.63 -2.55 -11.30
C ARG A 51 -11.59 -1.45 -11.32
N THR A 52 -11.83 -0.36 -10.59
CA THR A 52 -10.87 0.75 -10.54
C THR A 52 -9.53 0.33 -9.97
N ALA A 53 -9.52 -0.50 -8.92
CA ALA A 53 -8.27 -1.02 -8.33
C ALA A 53 -7.50 -1.91 -9.31
N VAL A 54 -8.19 -2.73 -10.10
CA VAL A 54 -7.58 -3.58 -11.15
C VAL A 54 -6.83 -2.70 -12.17
N PHE A 55 -7.48 -1.66 -12.70
CA PHE A 55 -6.86 -0.78 -13.69
C PHE A 55 -5.69 0.03 -13.11
N ILE A 56 -5.82 0.57 -11.90
CA ILE A 56 -4.72 1.30 -11.25
C ILE A 56 -3.52 0.38 -10.98
N SER A 57 -3.78 -0.87 -10.55
CA SER A 57 -2.71 -1.82 -10.22
C SER A 57 -2.03 -2.39 -11.46
N ALA A 58 -2.73 -2.45 -12.59
CA ALA A 58 -2.19 -2.92 -13.86
C ALA A 58 -1.41 -1.83 -14.61
N ASP A 59 -1.55 -0.55 -14.21
CA ASP A 59 -0.88 0.57 -14.88
C ASP A 59 0.65 0.41 -14.86
N PRO A 60 1.36 0.67 -15.98
CA PRO A 60 2.83 0.63 -16.05
C PRO A 60 3.56 1.48 -15.00
N ALA A 61 2.89 2.50 -14.43
CA ALA A 61 3.43 3.27 -13.30
C ALA A 61 3.59 2.46 -12.00
N SER A 62 3.14 1.19 -11.98
CA SER A 62 3.30 0.26 -10.85
C SER A 62 2.82 0.81 -9.51
N ILE A 63 1.63 1.41 -9.49
CA ILE A 63 1.04 2.04 -8.31
C ILE A 63 0.69 0.96 -7.28
N LYS A 64 1.23 1.11 -6.06
CA LYS A 64 0.96 0.20 -4.93
C LYS A 64 0.21 0.93 -3.82
N PRO A 65 -0.64 0.22 -3.03
CA PRO A 65 -1.31 0.81 -1.88
C PRO A 65 -0.34 1.46 -0.90
N SER A 66 -0.52 2.74 -0.60
CA SER A 66 0.34 3.52 0.27
C SER A 66 -0.46 4.48 1.16
N ASN A 67 0.22 5.31 1.96
CA ASN A 67 -0.40 6.36 2.78
C ASN A 67 -0.45 7.72 2.09
N THR A 68 0.08 7.82 0.87
CA THR A 68 0.20 9.09 0.13
C THR A 68 -0.24 8.92 -1.31
N ASP A 69 -0.61 10.04 -1.93
CA ASP A 69 -0.84 10.20 -3.37
C ASP A 69 -1.79 9.16 -3.99
N GLN A 70 -1.46 8.68 -5.16
CA GLN A 70 -2.26 7.70 -5.92
C GLN A 70 -2.40 6.35 -5.18
N GLY A 71 -1.36 5.94 -4.46
CA GLY A 71 -1.40 4.72 -3.66
C GLY A 71 -2.37 4.79 -2.48
N TYR A 72 -2.62 5.99 -1.93
CA TYR A 72 -3.67 6.20 -0.93
C TYR A 72 -5.06 5.97 -1.52
N ILE A 73 -5.31 6.46 -2.73
CA ILE A 73 -6.57 6.25 -3.44
C ILE A 73 -6.81 4.75 -3.66
N LEU A 74 -5.81 4.03 -4.18
CA LEU A 74 -5.88 2.59 -4.39
C LEU A 74 -6.19 1.85 -3.09
N ARG A 75 -5.46 2.16 -2.01
CA ARG A 75 -5.70 1.58 -0.68
C ARG A 75 -7.11 1.82 -0.20
N ARG A 76 -7.62 3.03 -0.31
CA ARG A 76 -8.97 3.42 0.10
C ARG A 76 -10.05 2.64 -0.64
N LEU A 77 -9.91 2.51 -1.96
CA LEU A 77 -10.85 1.74 -2.79
C LEU A 77 -10.92 0.27 -2.35
N ILE A 78 -9.76 -0.37 -2.21
CA ILE A 78 -9.70 -1.78 -1.79
C ILE A 78 -10.32 -1.97 -0.41
N ARG A 79 -9.96 -1.13 0.58
CA ARG A 79 -10.49 -1.25 1.95
C ARG A 79 -11.98 -1.00 2.03
N ARG A 80 -12.50 -0.07 1.23
CA ARG A 80 -13.94 0.17 1.16
C ARG A 80 -14.68 -1.02 0.55
N ALA A 81 -14.14 -1.62 -0.51
CA ALA A 81 -14.69 -2.85 -1.08
C ALA A 81 -14.72 -4.01 -0.06
N ILE A 82 -13.64 -4.20 0.73
CA ILE A 82 -13.58 -5.22 1.80
C ILE A 82 -14.66 -4.99 2.87
N ARG A 83 -14.87 -3.74 3.29
CA ARG A 83 -15.95 -3.42 4.25
C ARG A 83 -17.31 -3.80 3.71
N HIS A 84 -17.60 -3.45 2.44
CA HIS A 84 -18.87 -3.78 1.81
C HIS A 84 -19.04 -5.29 1.56
N ALA A 85 -17.96 -6.00 1.28
CA ALA A 85 -17.95 -7.46 1.24
C ALA A 85 -18.36 -8.04 2.61
N LYS A 86 -17.81 -7.51 3.71
CA LYS A 86 -18.20 -7.90 5.06
C LYS A 86 -19.66 -7.55 5.37
N LYS A 87 -20.16 -6.38 4.92
CA LYS A 87 -21.59 -5.98 5.06
C LYS A 87 -22.54 -6.95 4.32
N LEU A 88 -22.08 -7.52 3.20
CA LEU A 88 -22.77 -8.57 2.47
C LEU A 88 -22.58 -9.99 3.07
N GLU A 89 -21.84 -10.12 4.17
CA GLU A 89 -21.51 -11.40 4.81
C GLU A 89 -20.66 -12.33 3.94
N ILE A 90 -19.96 -11.77 2.95
CA ILE A 90 -18.95 -12.51 2.19
C ILE A 90 -17.82 -12.92 3.15
N ASP A 91 -17.39 -14.17 3.03
CA ASP A 91 -16.18 -14.61 3.74
C ASP A 91 -14.97 -13.84 3.22
N ILE A 92 -14.54 -12.83 4.02
CA ILE A 92 -13.42 -11.96 3.67
C ILE A 92 -12.06 -12.69 3.69
N SER A 93 -12.00 -13.92 4.19
CA SER A 93 -10.78 -14.76 4.12
C SER A 93 -10.65 -15.50 2.78
N SER A 94 -11.76 -15.65 2.04
CA SER A 94 -11.78 -16.28 0.73
C SER A 94 -11.12 -15.43 -0.36
N ASP A 95 -11.06 -15.94 -1.57
CA ASP A 95 -10.46 -15.30 -2.75
C ASP A 95 -11.45 -14.43 -3.55
N TRP A 96 -12.52 -13.96 -2.92
CA TRP A 96 -13.63 -13.25 -3.57
C TRP A 96 -13.15 -12.07 -4.45
N GLU A 97 -12.19 -11.28 -3.98
CA GLU A 97 -11.66 -10.12 -4.70
C GLU A 97 -10.88 -10.52 -5.94
N GLN A 98 -10.16 -11.64 -5.88
CA GLN A 98 -9.41 -12.16 -7.03
C GLN A 98 -10.33 -12.73 -8.10
N ARG A 99 -11.42 -13.38 -7.71
CA ARG A 99 -12.45 -13.89 -8.64
C ARG A 99 -13.09 -12.74 -9.42
N ILE A 100 -13.43 -11.64 -8.74
CA ILE A 100 -13.98 -10.44 -9.39
C ILE A 100 -12.92 -9.79 -10.29
N ALA A 101 -11.68 -9.66 -9.81
CA ALA A 101 -10.60 -9.09 -10.59
C ALA A 101 -10.32 -9.87 -11.88
N LYS A 102 -10.28 -11.20 -11.82
CA LYS A 102 -10.11 -12.06 -13.00
C LYS A 102 -11.24 -11.90 -14.03
N LEU A 103 -12.48 -11.79 -13.56
CA LEU A 103 -13.61 -11.50 -14.46
C LEU A 103 -13.42 -10.16 -15.17
N ILE A 104 -13.01 -9.12 -14.44
CA ILE A 104 -12.75 -7.79 -14.99
C ILE A 104 -11.60 -7.83 -16.00
N ILE A 105 -10.48 -8.47 -15.66
CA ILE A 105 -9.34 -8.63 -16.56
C ILE A 105 -9.79 -9.32 -17.85
N ASN A 106 -10.47 -10.47 -17.76
CA ASN A 106 -10.97 -11.22 -18.91
C ASN A 106 -11.92 -10.39 -19.78
N LYS A 107 -12.76 -9.55 -19.17
CA LYS A 107 -13.70 -8.68 -19.89
C LYS A 107 -13.00 -7.61 -20.71
N TYR A 108 -11.93 -7.02 -20.18
CA TYR A 108 -11.30 -5.84 -20.76
C TYR A 108 -9.95 -6.11 -21.46
N GLN A 109 -9.33 -7.28 -21.28
CA GLN A 109 -7.99 -7.60 -21.81
C GLN A 109 -7.87 -7.41 -23.33
N LYS A 110 -8.95 -7.55 -24.09
CA LYS A 110 -8.95 -7.35 -25.54
C LYS A 110 -8.60 -5.91 -25.94
N TYR A 111 -8.89 -4.96 -25.04
CA TYR A 111 -8.71 -3.52 -25.28
C TYR A 111 -7.55 -2.94 -24.49
N TYR A 112 -7.12 -3.62 -23.43
CA TYR A 112 -6.11 -3.17 -22.46
C TYR A 112 -5.17 -4.34 -22.17
N SER A 113 -4.09 -4.48 -22.98
CA SER A 113 -3.14 -5.60 -22.88
C SER A 113 -2.43 -5.64 -21.53
N GLU A 114 -2.19 -4.47 -20.91
CA GLU A 114 -1.57 -4.33 -19.60
C GLU A 114 -2.33 -5.08 -18.49
N LEU A 115 -3.62 -5.31 -18.63
CA LEU A 115 -4.39 -6.10 -17.68
C LEU A 115 -3.95 -7.55 -17.64
N THR A 116 -3.61 -8.14 -18.80
CA THR A 116 -3.09 -9.51 -18.88
C THR A 116 -1.62 -9.58 -18.51
N GLU A 117 -0.82 -8.62 -18.99
CA GLU A 117 0.62 -8.55 -18.71
C GLU A 117 0.91 -8.43 -17.21
N ASN A 118 0.07 -7.68 -16.48
CA ASN A 118 0.22 -7.40 -15.06
C ASN A 118 -0.80 -8.13 -14.17
N GLU A 119 -1.49 -9.18 -14.67
CA GLU A 119 -2.51 -9.92 -13.89
C GLU A 119 -1.97 -10.39 -12.54
N SER A 120 -0.79 -10.99 -12.51
CA SER A 120 -0.19 -11.50 -11.27
C SER A 120 0.05 -10.38 -10.24
N VAL A 121 0.48 -9.21 -10.70
CA VAL A 121 0.71 -8.02 -9.84
C VAL A 121 -0.61 -7.52 -9.28
N VAL A 122 -1.65 -7.42 -10.11
CA VAL A 122 -3.01 -7.02 -9.68
C VAL A 122 -3.53 -7.93 -8.58
N LEU A 123 -3.48 -9.24 -8.80
CA LEU A 123 -3.98 -10.23 -7.84
C LEU A 123 -3.20 -10.20 -6.54
N GLU A 124 -1.88 -10.03 -6.61
CA GLU A 124 -1.03 -9.91 -5.42
C GLU A 124 -1.34 -8.63 -4.63
N VAL A 125 -1.49 -7.48 -5.30
CA VAL A 125 -1.83 -6.20 -4.67
C VAL A 125 -3.15 -6.30 -3.90
N LEU A 126 -4.20 -6.83 -4.54
CA LEU A 126 -5.51 -6.99 -3.92
C LEU A 126 -5.44 -7.93 -2.71
N LYS A 127 -4.81 -9.09 -2.87
CA LYS A 127 -4.63 -10.07 -1.80
C LYS A 127 -3.87 -9.50 -0.61
N ASN A 128 -2.71 -8.89 -0.86
CA ASN A 128 -1.85 -8.36 0.19
C ASN A 128 -2.54 -7.23 0.99
N GLU A 129 -3.27 -6.33 0.31
CA GLU A 129 -4.00 -5.25 1.00
C GLU A 129 -5.21 -5.79 1.77
N LYS A 130 -5.92 -6.79 1.22
CA LYS A 130 -6.99 -7.50 1.92
C LYS A 130 -6.47 -8.17 3.20
N GLU A 131 -5.40 -8.94 3.12
CA GLU A 131 -4.83 -9.62 4.28
C GLU A 131 -4.37 -8.65 5.36
N LYS A 132 -3.72 -7.54 4.97
CA LYS A 132 -3.31 -6.49 5.90
C LYS A 132 -4.50 -5.86 6.61
N PHE A 133 -5.55 -5.54 5.87
CA PHE A 133 -6.72 -4.87 6.43
C PHE A 133 -7.57 -5.81 7.27
N ASN A 134 -7.74 -7.07 6.88
CA ASN A 134 -8.50 -8.05 7.64
C ASN A 134 -7.96 -8.24 9.06
N ARG A 135 -6.63 -8.14 9.27
CA ARG A 135 -6.00 -8.25 10.60
C ARG A 135 -6.47 -7.18 11.58
N THR A 136 -6.83 -6.01 11.07
CA THR A 136 -7.20 -4.85 11.89
C THR A 136 -8.68 -4.49 11.80
N LEU A 137 -9.37 -4.90 10.74
CA LEU A 137 -10.75 -4.52 10.45
C LEU A 137 -11.70 -4.82 11.62
N GLU A 138 -11.67 -6.02 12.15
CA GLU A 138 -12.59 -6.39 13.26
C GLU A 138 -12.29 -5.63 14.54
N LYS A 139 -11.01 -5.41 14.82
CA LYS A 139 -10.61 -4.62 15.99
C LYS A 139 -11.04 -3.15 15.82
N GLY A 140 -10.81 -2.59 14.64
CA GLY A 140 -11.21 -1.22 14.34
C GLY A 140 -12.73 -1.02 14.36
N LEU A 141 -13.52 -1.96 13.85
CA LEU A 141 -14.98 -1.92 13.95
C LEU A 141 -15.45 -2.00 15.42
N ARG A 142 -14.82 -2.83 16.25
CA ARG A 142 -15.13 -2.86 17.69
C ARG A 142 -14.79 -1.55 18.39
N GLU A 143 -13.66 -0.93 18.07
CA GLU A 143 -13.28 0.38 18.63
C GLU A 143 -14.25 1.47 18.16
N PHE A 144 -14.61 1.49 16.88
CA PHE A 144 -15.62 2.41 16.38
C PHE A 144 -16.95 2.25 17.12
N ASN A 145 -17.43 1.03 17.31
CA ASN A 145 -18.70 0.76 17.98
C ASN A 145 -18.71 1.20 19.47
N LYS A 146 -17.56 1.19 20.15
CA LYS A 146 -17.47 1.71 21.52
C LYS A 146 -17.72 3.21 21.64
N VAL A 147 -17.40 3.95 20.58
CA VAL A 147 -17.46 5.42 20.55
C VAL A 147 -18.62 5.94 19.69
N SER A 148 -19.34 5.07 18.99
CA SER A 148 -20.41 5.42 18.05
C SER A 148 -21.74 5.89 18.71
N ASN A 149 -21.73 6.09 20.03
CA ASN A 149 -22.84 6.68 20.79
C ASN A 149 -22.82 8.24 20.82
N LYS A 150 -21.77 8.84 20.28
CA LYS A 150 -21.56 10.29 20.19
C LYS A 150 -20.78 10.62 18.91
N ASP A 151 -20.73 11.91 18.57
CA ASP A 151 -19.91 12.39 17.46
C ASP A 151 -18.43 12.01 17.64
N ILE A 152 -17.79 11.65 16.55
CA ILE A 152 -16.37 11.22 16.52
C ILE A 152 -15.49 12.46 16.42
N ASP A 153 -14.67 12.68 17.42
CA ASP A 153 -13.68 13.76 17.43
C ASP A 153 -12.46 13.44 16.56
N ALA A 154 -11.64 14.44 16.30
CA ALA A 154 -10.45 14.36 15.47
C ALA A 154 -9.43 13.34 15.98
N GLU A 155 -9.32 13.18 17.31
CA GLU A 155 -8.38 12.25 17.92
C GLU A 155 -8.78 10.81 17.71
N THR A 156 -10.03 10.50 17.95
CA THR A 156 -10.62 9.18 17.71
C THR A 156 -10.58 8.81 16.24
N ALA A 157 -10.92 9.75 15.33
CA ALA A 157 -10.84 9.52 13.89
C ALA A 157 -9.40 9.23 13.44
N PHE A 158 -8.42 9.97 13.99
CA PHE A 158 -7.00 9.76 13.71
C PHE A 158 -6.49 8.44 14.29
N HIS A 159 -6.92 8.06 15.48
CA HIS A 159 -6.59 6.76 16.08
C HIS A 159 -7.10 5.59 15.23
N LEU A 160 -8.33 5.66 14.71
CA LEU A 160 -8.87 4.65 13.80
C LEU A 160 -8.05 4.56 12.50
N TYR A 161 -7.58 5.70 12.00
CA TYR A 161 -6.71 5.75 10.81
C TYR A 161 -5.33 5.15 11.06
N ASP A 162 -4.64 5.63 12.10
CA ASP A 162 -3.23 5.28 12.36
C ASP A 162 -3.06 3.85 12.86
N THR A 163 -3.92 3.43 13.79
CA THR A 163 -3.81 2.12 14.46
C THR A 163 -4.48 1.00 13.69
N TYR A 164 -5.66 1.26 13.14
CA TYR A 164 -6.46 0.21 12.46
C TYR A 164 -6.48 0.36 10.94
N GLY A 165 -5.88 1.43 10.42
CA GLY A 165 -5.80 1.68 9.00
C GLY A 165 -7.15 2.04 8.36
N PHE A 166 -8.08 2.64 9.11
CA PHE A 166 -9.35 3.11 8.56
C PHE A 166 -9.12 4.43 7.82
N PRO A 167 -9.26 4.46 6.48
CA PRO A 167 -9.32 5.74 5.79
C PRO A 167 -10.41 6.62 6.39
N ILE A 168 -10.21 7.95 6.41
CA ILE A 168 -11.19 8.86 7.03
C ILE A 168 -12.58 8.72 6.41
N GLU A 169 -12.64 8.48 5.11
CA GLU A 169 -13.88 8.28 4.37
C GLU A 169 -14.62 7.01 4.84
N LEU A 170 -13.90 5.99 5.27
CA LEU A 170 -14.50 4.80 5.87
C LEU A 170 -15.11 5.12 7.24
N THR A 171 -14.42 5.92 8.05
CA THR A 171 -14.94 6.40 9.35
C THR A 171 -16.17 7.27 9.15
N GLU A 172 -16.17 8.18 8.17
CA GLU A 172 -17.33 8.99 7.80
C GLU A 172 -18.53 8.16 7.36
N GLU A 173 -18.28 7.08 6.59
CA GLU A 173 -19.34 6.19 6.14
C GLU A 173 -19.95 5.39 7.30
N LEU A 174 -19.13 4.88 8.23
CA LEU A 174 -19.59 4.23 9.44
C LEU A 174 -20.38 5.18 10.35
N ALA A 175 -19.90 6.41 10.48
CA ALA A 175 -20.57 7.45 11.26
C ALA A 175 -21.94 7.83 10.65
N ARG A 176 -22.02 7.89 9.33
CA ARG A 176 -23.28 8.12 8.60
C ARG A 176 -24.29 6.99 8.85
N ASP A 177 -23.83 5.74 8.79
CA ASP A 177 -24.68 4.57 9.10
C ASP A 177 -25.18 4.63 10.56
N ALA A 178 -24.35 5.13 11.50
CA ALA A 178 -24.69 5.33 12.91
C ALA A 178 -25.43 6.66 13.18
N LYS A 179 -25.65 7.51 12.16
CA LYS A 179 -26.29 8.85 12.27
C LYS A 179 -25.55 9.82 13.21
N ILE A 180 -24.22 9.75 13.24
CA ILE A 180 -23.33 10.64 13.99
C ILE A 180 -22.40 11.39 13.04
N LYS A 181 -21.71 12.42 13.53
CA LYS A 181 -20.79 13.24 12.76
C LYS A 181 -19.32 12.87 13.07
N VAL A 182 -18.43 13.23 12.16
CA VAL A 182 -16.97 13.08 12.31
C VAL A 182 -16.33 14.45 12.14
N ASP A 183 -15.40 14.80 13.03
CA ASP A 183 -14.55 15.99 12.89
C ASP A 183 -13.46 15.75 11.84
N THR A 184 -13.83 15.93 10.59
CA THR A 184 -12.91 15.74 9.45
C THR A 184 -11.91 16.88 9.30
N LEU A 185 -12.23 18.08 9.79
CA LEU A 185 -11.31 19.21 9.75
C LEU A 185 -10.16 18.99 10.73
N GLY A 186 -10.47 18.69 11.98
CA GLY A 186 -9.47 18.37 12.98
C GLY A 186 -8.65 17.12 12.63
N PHE A 187 -9.28 16.12 12.00
CA PHE A 187 -8.54 14.98 11.46
C PHE A 187 -7.50 15.40 10.41
N LYS A 188 -7.85 16.25 9.44
CA LYS A 188 -6.92 16.74 8.41
C LYS A 188 -5.74 17.50 9.00
N GLU A 189 -5.96 18.30 10.03
CA GLU A 189 -4.90 19.01 10.73
C GLU A 189 -3.94 18.04 11.44
N ARG A 190 -4.48 17.04 12.16
CA ARG A 190 -3.68 15.99 12.81
C ARG A 190 -2.91 15.15 11.79
N PHE A 191 -3.55 14.78 10.70
CA PHE A 191 -2.94 14.04 9.63
C PHE A 191 -1.76 14.80 9.00
N LYS A 192 -1.94 16.09 8.72
CA LYS A 192 -0.87 16.96 8.22
C LYS A 192 0.30 17.06 9.19
N LYS A 193 0.04 17.26 10.48
CA LYS A 193 1.09 17.26 11.52
C LYS A 193 1.82 15.93 11.57
N HIS A 194 1.10 14.82 11.50
CA HIS A 194 1.71 13.48 11.49
C HIS A 194 2.58 13.27 10.25
N GLN A 195 2.13 13.71 9.07
CA GLN A 195 2.94 13.67 7.84
C GLN A 195 4.20 14.55 7.96
N GLU A 196 4.09 15.74 8.52
CA GLU A 196 5.23 16.65 8.75
C GLU A 196 6.23 16.05 9.74
N LEU A 197 5.76 15.47 10.85
CA LEU A 197 6.59 14.74 11.81
C LEU A 197 7.27 13.51 11.19
N SER A 198 6.54 12.72 10.41
CA SER A 198 7.10 11.60 9.70
C SER A 198 8.13 12.03 8.64
N ARG A 199 7.88 13.14 7.95
CA ARG A 199 8.78 13.71 6.94
C ARG A 199 10.03 14.32 7.58
N THR A 200 9.89 15.01 8.73
CA THR A 200 11.03 15.53 9.48
C THR A 200 11.81 14.41 10.16
N ALA A 201 11.14 13.40 10.72
CA ALA A 201 11.79 12.20 11.23
C ALA A 201 12.47 11.39 10.12
N SER A 202 11.91 11.37 8.91
CA SER A 202 12.51 10.77 7.72
C SER A 202 13.58 11.68 7.12
N ALA A 203 13.40 12.99 7.09
CA ALA A 203 14.41 13.94 6.62
C ALA A 203 15.63 13.99 7.56
N GLY A 204 15.42 13.76 8.87
CA GLY A 204 16.50 13.49 9.81
C GLY A 204 17.13 12.11 9.65
N LYS A 205 16.38 11.12 9.11
CA LYS A 205 16.86 9.75 8.82
C LYS A 205 17.40 9.58 7.40
N PHE A 206 17.03 10.46 6.47
CA PHE A 206 17.42 10.43 5.05
C PHE A 206 18.27 11.63 4.62
N LYS A 207 18.96 12.30 5.50
CA LYS A 207 20.19 12.92 5.08
C LYS A 207 21.17 11.78 4.80
N GLY A 208 21.23 11.35 3.54
CA GLY A 208 22.33 10.54 3.04
C GLY A 208 23.60 11.34 3.32
N GLY A 209 24.32 10.97 4.37
CA GLY A 209 25.46 11.71 4.88
C GLY A 209 25.46 11.66 6.41
N LEU A 210 26.57 11.99 6.96
CA LEU A 210 26.86 12.13 8.40
C LEU A 210 25.76 12.97 9.09
N ALA A 211 25.10 12.42 10.10
CA ALA A 211 24.18 13.15 10.95
C ALA A 211 24.90 14.19 11.82
N GLY A 212 26.24 14.01 11.98
CA GLY A 212 27.19 14.87 12.65
C GLY A 212 28.58 14.72 12.07
N ASN A 213 29.57 15.43 12.62
CA ASN A 213 30.98 15.39 12.23
C ASN A 213 31.84 14.68 13.30
N SER A 214 31.29 13.69 14.00
CA SER A 214 32.07 12.91 14.95
C SER A 214 33.05 11.98 14.24
N GLU A 215 34.17 11.67 14.86
CA GLU A 215 35.15 10.71 14.31
C GLU A 215 34.53 9.31 14.10
N ILE A 216 33.63 8.90 14.98
CA ILE A 216 32.91 7.62 14.89
C ILE A 216 31.98 7.59 13.69
N GLU A 217 31.20 8.65 13.47
CA GLU A 217 30.29 8.73 12.31
C GLU A 217 31.06 8.76 11.00
N THR A 218 32.24 9.40 10.94
CA THR A 218 33.13 9.38 9.78
C THR A 218 33.65 7.96 9.50
N LYS A 219 34.04 7.20 10.53
CA LYS A 219 34.44 5.78 10.40
C LYS A 219 33.27 4.92 9.91
N TYR A 220 32.08 5.09 10.45
CA TYR A 220 30.88 4.36 10.00
C TYR A 220 30.50 4.72 8.57
N HIS A 221 30.66 5.97 8.15
CA HIS A 221 30.41 6.37 6.77
C HIS A 221 31.38 5.67 5.79
N THR A 222 32.66 5.60 6.12
CA THR A 222 33.64 4.85 5.33
C THR A 222 33.29 3.36 5.30
N ALA A 223 32.94 2.77 6.45
CA ALA A 223 32.51 1.39 6.55
C ALA A 223 31.25 1.09 5.68
N THR A 224 30.34 2.06 5.51
CA THR A 224 29.19 1.91 4.62
C THR A 224 29.59 1.71 3.16
N HIS A 225 30.61 2.43 2.69
CA HIS A 225 31.15 2.28 1.34
C HIS A 225 31.84 0.93 1.14
N LEU A 226 32.65 0.50 2.11
CA LEU A 226 33.29 -0.81 2.09
C LEU A 226 32.26 -1.94 2.09
N LEU A 227 31.22 -1.84 2.94
CA LEU A 227 30.14 -2.82 3.01
C LEU A 227 29.36 -2.91 1.68
N ASN A 228 29.05 -1.76 1.05
CA ASN A 228 28.39 -1.76 -0.25
C ASN A 228 29.25 -2.42 -1.34
N ALA A 229 30.55 -2.17 -1.33
CA ALA A 229 31.49 -2.80 -2.27
C ALA A 229 31.61 -4.30 -2.01
N ALA A 230 31.75 -4.74 -0.76
CA ALA A 230 31.84 -6.15 -0.40
C ALA A 230 30.57 -6.93 -0.76
N LEU A 231 29.39 -6.38 -0.52
CA LEU A 231 28.12 -7.00 -0.93
C LEU A 231 28.01 -7.17 -2.44
N LYS A 232 28.55 -6.23 -3.24
CA LYS A 232 28.60 -6.39 -4.70
C LYS A 232 29.53 -7.49 -5.16
N VAL A 233 30.58 -7.77 -4.42
CA VAL A 233 31.54 -8.84 -4.72
C VAL A 233 31.01 -10.21 -4.28
N VAL A 234 30.44 -10.28 -3.09
CA VAL A 234 30.07 -11.55 -2.44
C VAL A 234 28.67 -12.04 -2.84
N VAL A 235 27.71 -11.11 -2.96
CA VAL A 235 26.29 -11.45 -3.18
C VAL A 235 25.91 -11.28 -4.65
N ASP A 236 25.83 -10.05 -5.14
CA ASP A 236 25.50 -9.74 -6.54
C ASP A 236 25.98 -8.33 -6.91
N LYS A 237 26.60 -8.20 -8.10
CA LYS A 237 27.05 -6.92 -8.67
C LYS A 237 25.94 -5.87 -8.79
N ASN A 238 24.68 -6.29 -8.83
CA ASN A 238 23.49 -5.43 -8.91
C ASN A 238 22.97 -5.00 -7.53
N VAL A 239 23.66 -5.31 -6.45
CA VAL A 239 23.33 -4.77 -5.12
C VAL A 239 23.46 -3.25 -5.15
N HIS A 240 22.39 -2.56 -4.76
CA HIS A 240 22.34 -1.10 -4.66
C HIS A 240 21.91 -0.68 -3.27
N GLN A 241 22.56 0.36 -2.75
CA GLN A 241 22.15 0.99 -1.51
C GLN A 241 20.74 1.58 -1.66
N LYS A 242 19.85 1.23 -0.74
CA LYS A 242 18.47 1.79 -0.64
C LYS A 242 18.37 2.87 0.42
N GLY A 243 19.24 2.82 1.44
CA GLY A 243 19.29 3.80 2.52
C GLY A 243 20.41 3.50 3.49
N SER A 244 20.79 4.47 4.31
CA SER A 244 21.67 4.28 5.45
C SER A 244 21.27 5.20 6.59
N ASN A 245 21.52 4.78 7.82
CA ASN A 245 21.39 5.61 9.01
C ASN A 245 22.61 5.41 9.88
N ILE A 246 23.36 6.49 10.11
CA ILE A 246 24.61 6.50 10.85
C ILE A 246 24.45 7.40 12.07
N THR A 247 24.70 6.87 13.24
CA THR A 247 24.77 7.58 14.51
C THR A 247 26.06 7.19 15.21
N ASP A 248 26.40 7.84 16.30
CA ASP A 248 27.56 7.49 17.13
C ASP A 248 27.43 6.11 17.81
N GLU A 249 26.22 5.58 17.94
CA GLU A 249 25.96 4.28 18.55
C GLU A 249 25.89 3.12 17.55
N ARG A 250 25.43 3.37 16.30
CA ARG A 250 25.20 2.32 15.31
C ARG A 250 25.19 2.81 13.88
N MET A 251 25.49 1.89 12.98
CA MET A 251 25.28 2.02 11.54
C MET A 251 24.19 1.06 11.07
N ARG A 252 23.22 1.55 10.29
CA ARG A 252 22.28 0.74 9.53
C ARG A 252 22.50 0.96 8.05
N PHE A 253 22.52 -0.13 7.27
CA PHE A 253 22.68 -0.11 5.83
C PHE A 253 21.57 -0.94 5.19
N ASP A 254 20.72 -0.29 4.37
CA ASP A 254 19.65 -0.94 3.63
C ASP A 254 20.06 -1.09 2.17
N PHE A 255 19.92 -2.28 1.61
CA PHE A 255 20.31 -2.59 0.24
C PHE A 255 19.30 -3.49 -0.47
N SER A 256 19.39 -3.53 -1.82
CA SER A 256 18.59 -4.44 -2.63
C SER A 256 19.21 -5.82 -2.64
N CYS A 257 18.42 -6.85 -2.37
CA CYS A 257 18.77 -8.25 -2.53
C CYS A 257 17.50 -9.02 -2.85
N ASP A 258 17.55 -10.01 -3.71
CA ASP A 258 16.43 -10.83 -4.13
C ASP A 258 16.14 -11.98 -3.16
N HIS A 259 17.09 -12.29 -2.28
CA HIS A 259 16.97 -13.33 -1.27
C HIS A 259 17.46 -12.84 0.11
N LYS A 260 17.20 -13.64 1.14
CA LYS A 260 17.76 -13.43 2.48
C LYS A 260 19.21 -13.92 2.46
N LEU A 261 20.17 -13.06 2.87
CA LEU A 261 21.56 -13.45 2.96
C LEU A 261 21.74 -14.73 3.78
N THR A 262 22.51 -15.67 3.22
CA THR A 262 22.96 -16.86 3.92
C THR A 262 24.03 -16.50 4.97
N ASP A 263 24.26 -17.37 5.92
CA ASP A 263 25.29 -17.11 6.94
C ASP A 263 26.73 -17.13 6.34
N ASP A 264 26.95 -17.90 5.27
CA ASP A 264 28.19 -17.90 4.49
C ASP A 264 28.43 -16.56 3.77
N GLU A 265 27.39 -15.99 3.13
CA GLU A 265 27.49 -14.67 2.49
C GLU A 265 27.74 -13.55 3.50
N LYS A 266 27.11 -13.60 4.66
CA LYS A 266 27.37 -12.63 5.74
C LYS A 266 28.81 -12.72 6.21
N GLN A 267 29.31 -13.94 6.47
CA GLN A 267 30.68 -14.15 6.95
C GLN A 267 31.72 -13.69 5.91
N LYS A 268 31.53 -14.06 4.63
CA LYS A 268 32.44 -13.61 3.56
C LYS A 268 32.44 -12.10 3.38
N THR A 269 31.26 -11.46 3.53
CA THR A 269 31.14 -10.00 3.45
C THR A 269 31.88 -9.33 4.61
N GLU A 270 31.72 -9.85 5.82
CA GLU A 270 32.42 -9.36 7.02
C GLU A 270 33.93 -9.53 6.91
N ASP A 271 34.38 -10.70 6.49
CA ASP A 271 35.83 -11.01 6.32
C ASP A 271 36.45 -10.05 5.30
N LEU A 272 35.81 -9.84 4.16
CA LEU A 272 36.30 -8.96 3.10
C LEU A 272 36.36 -7.48 3.55
N VAL A 273 35.34 -7.00 4.26
CA VAL A 273 35.37 -5.64 4.84
C VAL A 273 36.47 -5.48 5.84
N ASN A 274 36.71 -6.48 6.72
CA ASN A 274 37.75 -6.46 7.70
C ASN A 274 39.17 -6.55 7.07
N GLU A 275 39.33 -7.28 5.96
CA GLU A 275 40.53 -7.32 5.16
C GLU A 275 40.90 -5.93 4.64
N TRP A 276 39.96 -5.25 3.97
CA TRP A 276 40.17 -3.90 3.44
C TRP A 276 40.43 -2.85 4.52
N ILE A 277 39.80 -2.98 5.71
CA ILE A 277 40.12 -2.13 6.85
C ILE A 277 41.59 -2.34 7.32
N LYS A 278 42.07 -3.58 7.34
CA LYS A 278 43.45 -3.89 7.73
C LYS A 278 44.46 -3.41 6.71
N GLU A 279 44.13 -3.42 5.42
CA GLU A 279 44.96 -2.88 4.35
C GLU A 279 45.21 -1.38 4.46
N GLY A 280 44.34 -0.64 5.15
CA GLY A 280 44.46 0.79 5.37
C GLY A 280 44.37 1.60 4.07
N LEU A 281 43.41 1.28 3.20
CA LEU A 281 43.25 1.90 1.89
C LEU A 281 43.01 3.42 2.00
N ASP A 282 43.69 4.20 1.15
CA ASP A 282 43.51 5.64 1.05
C ASP A 282 42.14 5.99 0.47
N VAL A 283 41.39 6.84 1.17
CA VAL A 283 40.10 7.32 0.73
C VAL A 283 40.24 8.64 -0.01
N THR A 284 39.89 8.65 -1.30
CA THR A 284 39.89 9.86 -2.12
C THR A 284 38.45 10.23 -2.52
N VAL A 285 38.10 11.51 -2.45
CA VAL A 285 36.80 12.05 -2.88
C VAL A 285 36.99 12.88 -4.16
N LYS A 286 36.24 12.53 -5.22
CA LYS A 286 36.24 13.31 -6.49
C LYS A 286 34.80 13.67 -6.86
N GLU A 287 34.55 14.94 -7.15
CA GLU A 287 33.29 15.37 -7.76
C GLU A 287 33.34 15.09 -9.26
N MET A 288 32.30 14.41 -9.76
CA MET A 288 32.14 14.09 -11.17
C MET A 288 30.73 14.44 -11.64
N SER A 289 30.61 14.95 -12.87
CA SER A 289 29.28 15.14 -13.48
C SER A 289 28.61 13.78 -13.71
N LYS A 290 27.31 13.73 -13.43
CA LYS A 290 26.51 12.54 -13.72
C LYS A 290 26.37 12.43 -15.24
N SER A 291 26.95 11.40 -15.84
CA SER A 291 26.77 11.05 -17.26
C SER A 291 25.42 10.37 -17.48
#